data_7bec52cd24eb51f81b36727f0587eb62
#
_entry.id   7bec52cd24eb51f81b36727f0587eb62
#
_cell.length_a   1.000
_cell.length_b   1.000
_cell.length_c   1.000
_cell.angle_alpha   90.00
_cell.angle_beta   90.00
_cell.angle_gamma   90.00
#
_symmetry.space_group_name_H-M   'P 1'
#
loop_
_entity.id
_entity.type
_entity.pdbx_description
1 polymer ?
#
loop_
_entity_poly.entity_id
_entity_poly.type
_entity_poly.pdbx_seq_one_letter_code
_entity_poly.pdbx_strand_id
1 'polypeptide(L)'
;MTKTALITGVSSGIGLAQAGIFLENGWRVYGIDQASKPDLVGDFHFLQLDLTGDLSPVFDWCQEVDLLLHTAGALDDYKPHLQVTDEALEQLFAVNFFSVTRLTRPYLEKMVARKSGTIITMCSIASSLAGGGGSAYTASKHALAGFTKQLALDYAKDKVQIFGIAPGAVQTGMTQKDFEPGGLADWVADQTPIGRWTQPEEIAELTFMLASGKLASMQGQIITIDGGWSLK
;
A
#
# COMPACT_ATOMS: atom_id res chain seq x y z
N MET A 1 21.48 -15.20 -0.27
CA MET A 1 20.92 -14.60 0.96
C MET A 1 19.41 -14.54 0.81
N THR A 2 18.65 -14.80 1.86
CA THR A 2 17.20 -14.65 1.87
C THR A 2 16.84 -13.17 1.76
N LYS A 3 15.97 -12.82 0.81
CA LYS A 3 15.49 -11.44 0.68
C LYS A 3 14.51 -11.09 1.81
N THR A 4 14.50 -9.84 2.22
CA THR A 4 13.68 -9.35 3.34
C THR A 4 12.69 -8.29 2.85
N ALA A 5 11.42 -8.46 3.19
CA ALA A 5 10.36 -7.47 2.97
C ALA A 5 9.86 -6.90 4.30
N LEU A 6 9.62 -5.61 4.36
CA LEU A 6 8.84 -4.95 5.41
C LEU A 6 7.51 -4.49 4.82
N ILE A 7 6.41 -4.95 5.40
CA ILE A 7 5.05 -4.71 4.89
C ILE A 7 4.20 -4.09 6.00
N THR A 8 3.55 -2.98 5.71
CA THR A 8 2.58 -2.36 6.62
C THR A 8 1.15 -2.78 6.27
N GLY A 9 0.28 -2.94 7.27
CA GLY A 9 -1.12 -3.34 7.06
C GLY A 9 -1.29 -4.84 6.80
N VAL A 10 -0.46 -5.70 7.43
CA VAL A 10 -0.39 -7.14 7.13
C VAL A 10 -1.50 -7.98 7.74
N SER A 11 -2.30 -7.45 8.66
CA SER A 11 -3.29 -8.26 9.38
C SER A 11 -4.55 -8.55 8.56
N SER A 12 -4.73 -7.90 7.40
CA SER A 12 -5.91 -8.11 6.55
C SER A 12 -5.70 -7.71 5.10
N GLY A 13 -6.64 -8.07 4.23
CA GLY A 13 -6.78 -7.58 2.87
C GLY A 13 -5.50 -7.70 2.03
N ILE A 14 -5.16 -6.62 1.33
CA ILE A 14 -4.02 -6.59 0.39
C ILE A 14 -2.70 -6.91 1.11
N GLY A 15 -2.46 -6.32 2.30
CA GLY A 15 -1.21 -6.53 3.04
C GLY A 15 -1.03 -7.99 3.50
N LEU A 16 -2.13 -8.65 3.88
CA LEU A 16 -2.12 -10.07 4.23
C LEU A 16 -1.77 -10.94 3.02
N ALA A 17 -2.41 -10.70 1.87
CA ALA A 17 -2.12 -11.42 0.63
C ALA A 17 -0.67 -11.19 0.17
N GLN A 18 -0.17 -9.95 0.26
CA GLN A 18 1.23 -9.64 -0.02
C GLN A 18 2.18 -10.40 0.90
N ALA A 19 1.93 -10.40 2.21
CA ALA A 19 2.77 -11.16 3.14
C ALA A 19 2.78 -12.66 2.79
N GLY A 20 1.62 -13.24 2.45
CA GLY A 20 1.48 -14.63 2.02
C GLY A 20 2.37 -14.97 0.82
N ILE A 21 2.23 -14.24 -0.29
CA ILE A 21 2.99 -14.53 -1.51
C ILE A 21 4.51 -14.40 -1.32
N PHE A 22 4.98 -13.42 -0.52
CA PHE A 22 6.41 -13.29 -0.24
C PHE A 22 6.93 -14.45 0.62
N LEU A 23 6.19 -14.90 1.63
CA LEU A 23 6.53 -16.06 2.46
C LEU A 23 6.58 -17.35 1.64
N GLU A 24 5.58 -17.61 0.79
CA GLU A 24 5.52 -18.77 -0.11
C GLU A 24 6.72 -18.83 -1.08
N ASN A 25 7.26 -17.66 -1.44
CA ASN A 25 8.44 -17.54 -2.29
C ASN A 25 9.77 -17.42 -1.50
N GLY A 26 9.76 -17.80 -0.23
CA GLY A 26 10.97 -17.95 0.59
C GLY A 26 11.60 -16.64 1.05
N TRP A 27 10.84 -15.55 1.07
CA TRP A 27 11.29 -14.30 1.66
C TRP A 27 11.09 -14.32 3.18
N ARG A 28 11.94 -13.57 3.89
CA ARG A 28 11.64 -13.16 5.26
C ARG A 28 10.70 -11.96 5.22
N VAL A 29 9.62 -12.03 5.98
CA VAL A 29 8.63 -10.94 6.04
C VAL A 29 8.55 -10.37 7.45
N TYR A 30 8.81 -9.08 7.55
CA TYR A 30 8.50 -8.25 8.71
C TYR A 30 7.17 -7.55 8.46
N GLY A 31 6.18 -7.83 9.29
CA GLY A 31 4.83 -7.29 9.16
C GLY A 31 4.50 -6.33 10.29
N ILE A 32 3.94 -5.17 9.96
CA ILE A 32 3.46 -4.18 10.92
C ILE A 32 1.96 -3.98 10.74
N ASP A 33 1.22 -4.00 11.85
CA ASP A 33 -0.19 -3.61 11.89
C ASP A 33 -0.56 -3.14 13.31
N GLN A 34 -1.60 -2.32 13.41
CA GLN A 34 -2.21 -1.97 14.69
C GLN A 34 -3.11 -3.09 15.23
N ALA A 35 -3.65 -3.94 14.34
CA ALA A 35 -4.46 -5.10 14.68
C ALA A 35 -3.58 -6.27 15.15
N SER A 36 -4.21 -7.38 15.53
CA SER A 36 -3.53 -8.59 16.00
C SER A 36 -2.75 -9.28 14.88
N LYS A 37 -1.74 -10.07 15.30
CA LYS A 37 -0.92 -10.90 14.41
C LYS A 37 -1.80 -11.84 13.58
N PRO A 38 -1.64 -11.85 12.24
CA PRO A 38 -2.32 -12.83 11.39
C PRO A 38 -1.66 -14.20 11.48
N ASP A 39 -2.42 -15.25 11.15
CA ASP A 39 -1.90 -16.62 11.04
C ASP A 39 -1.25 -16.82 9.67
N LEU A 40 0.08 -16.66 9.62
CA LEU A 40 0.89 -16.84 8.43
C LEU A 40 2.01 -17.84 8.69
N VAL A 41 2.24 -18.74 7.75
CA VAL A 41 3.28 -19.77 7.81
C VAL A 41 4.53 -19.32 7.07
N GLY A 42 5.70 -19.48 7.69
CA GLY A 42 6.99 -19.13 7.10
C GLY A 42 7.87 -18.28 8.02
N ASP A 43 8.92 -17.64 7.47
CA ASP A 43 9.83 -16.74 8.20
C ASP A 43 9.15 -15.37 8.41
N PHE A 44 8.08 -15.38 9.23
CA PHE A 44 7.20 -14.24 9.50
C PHE A 44 7.43 -13.65 10.90
N HIS A 45 7.82 -12.40 10.91
CA HIS A 45 8.00 -11.59 12.12
C HIS A 45 6.92 -10.51 12.16
N PHE A 46 6.32 -10.28 13.31
CA PHE A 46 5.21 -9.34 13.49
C PHE A 46 5.47 -8.36 14.61
N LEU A 47 5.20 -7.09 14.33
CA LEU A 47 5.21 -6.01 15.32
C LEU A 47 3.84 -5.33 15.32
N GLN A 48 3.13 -5.41 16.45
CA GLN A 48 1.89 -4.66 16.62
C GLN A 48 2.22 -3.22 16.96
N LEU A 49 1.89 -2.29 16.04
CA LEU A 49 2.24 -0.88 16.19
C LEU A 49 1.31 0.02 15.36
N ASP A 50 0.93 1.16 15.94
CA ASP A 50 0.27 2.24 15.22
C ASP A 50 1.32 3.11 14.50
N LEU A 51 1.22 3.17 13.18
CA LEU A 51 2.16 3.91 12.33
C LEU A 51 2.08 5.44 12.51
N THR A 52 1.05 5.94 13.17
CA THR A 52 0.93 7.38 13.48
C THR A 52 1.75 7.79 14.71
N GLY A 53 2.11 6.82 15.55
CA GLY A 53 2.90 6.99 16.77
C GLY A 53 4.41 7.05 16.55
N ASP A 54 5.16 6.59 17.55
CA ASP A 54 6.61 6.46 17.49
C ASP A 54 7.02 5.25 16.64
N LEU A 55 7.87 5.47 15.64
CA LEU A 55 8.38 4.43 14.74
C LEU A 55 9.76 3.89 15.14
N SER A 56 10.39 4.41 16.18
CA SER A 56 11.72 3.95 16.62
C SER A 56 11.80 2.44 16.86
N PRO A 57 10.78 1.78 17.44
CA PRO A 57 10.82 0.33 17.62
C PRO A 57 10.96 -0.46 16.31
N VAL A 58 10.44 0.08 15.20
CA VAL A 58 10.53 -0.57 13.89
C VAL A 58 11.97 -0.64 13.41
N PHE A 59 12.73 0.44 13.58
CA PHE A 59 14.10 0.55 13.08
C PHE A 59 15.09 -0.30 13.89
N ASP A 60 14.82 -0.50 15.19
CA ASP A 60 15.60 -1.40 16.04
C ASP A 60 15.31 -2.87 15.72
N TRP A 61 14.05 -3.19 15.43
CA TRP A 61 13.55 -4.54 15.17
C TRP A 61 13.84 -5.04 13.74
N CYS A 62 13.68 -4.19 12.73
CA CYS A 62 13.92 -4.50 11.33
C CYS A 62 14.90 -3.49 10.74
N GLN A 63 16.20 -3.82 10.77
CA GLN A 63 17.24 -2.85 10.44
C GLN A 63 17.42 -2.65 8.94
N GLU A 64 17.27 -3.69 8.12
CA GLU A 64 17.48 -3.64 6.68
C GLU A 64 16.44 -4.46 5.93
N VAL A 65 16.01 -3.94 4.79
CA VAL A 65 15.02 -4.62 3.92
C VAL A 65 15.39 -4.46 2.45
N ASP A 66 15.13 -5.47 1.65
CA ASP A 66 15.25 -5.41 0.18
C ASP A 66 14.01 -4.74 -0.43
N LEU A 67 12.88 -4.88 0.24
CA LEU A 67 11.58 -4.38 -0.17
C LEU A 67 10.85 -3.71 0.98
N LEU A 68 10.38 -2.48 0.74
CA LEU A 68 9.50 -1.74 1.65
C LEU A 68 8.12 -1.57 1.00
N LEU A 69 7.08 -2.17 1.58
CA LEU A 69 5.71 -2.07 1.11
C LEU A 69 4.87 -1.22 2.06
N HIS A 70 4.38 -0.10 1.56
CA HIS A 70 3.45 0.77 2.25
C HIS A 70 2.02 0.44 1.86
N THR A 71 1.42 -0.55 2.54
CA THR A 71 0.06 -1.04 2.23
C THR A 71 -0.99 -0.58 3.24
N ALA A 72 -0.58 -0.27 4.48
CA ALA A 72 -1.49 0.29 5.47
C ALA A 72 -2.17 1.55 4.95
N GLY A 73 -3.47 1.67 5.22
CA GLY A 73 -4.25 2.83 4.82
C GLY A 73 -5.61 2.85 5.50
N ALA A 74 -6.23 4.01 5.52
CA ALA A 74 -7.58 4.24 6.02
C ALA A 74 -8.44 4.90 4.95
N LEU A 75 -9.76 4.71 5.03
CA LEU A 75 -10.78 5.29 4.17
C LEU A 75 -11.60 6.30 4.98
N ASP A 76 -12.15 7.32 4.34
CA ASP A 76 -12.93 8.40 4.95
C ASP A 76 -14.45 8.19 4.89
N ASP A 77 -14.91 6.95 4.69
CA ASP A 77 -16.33 6.59 4.55
C ASP A 77 -17.07 7.41 3.46
N TYR A 78 -16.36 7.88 2.44
CA TYR A 78 -16.91 8.68 1.31
C TYR A 78 -17.63 9.97 1.75
N LYS A 79 -17.25 10.54 2.90
CA LYS A 79 -17.89 11.72 3.45
C LYS A 79 -17.70 12.95 2.56
N PRO A 80 -18.76 13.70 2.24
CA PRO A 80 -18.65 15.01 1.63
C PRO A 80 -17.83 15.96 2.51
N HIS A 81 -17.08 16.88 1.90
CA HIS A 81 -16.12 17.73 2.61
C HIS A 81 -16.71 18.48 3.82
N LEU A 82 -17.95 18.96 3.72
CA LEU A 82 -18.62 19.66 4.84
C LEU A 82 -18.92 18.76 6.06
N GLN A 83 -18.75 17.44 5.93
CA GLN A 83 -18.90 16.47 7.03
C GLN A 83 -17.56 15.95 7.56
N VAL A 84 -16.45 16.38 6.97
CA VAL A 84 -15.09 16.00 7.41
C VAL A 84 -14.60 17.06 8.38
N THR A 85 -14.23 16.66 9.61
CA THR A 85 -13.58 17.57 10.56
C THR A 85 -12.10 17.70 10.27
N ASP A 86 -11.46 18.77 10.78
CA ASP A 86 -10.01 18.97 10.62
C ASP A 86 -9.23 17.79 11.24
N GLU A 87 -9.66 17.29 12.40
CA GLU A 87 -9.01 16.16 13.09
C GLU A 87 -9.11 14.87 12.28
N ALA A 88 -10.27 14.61 11.62
CA ALA A 88 -10.46 13.44 10.76
C ALA A 88 -9.57 13.53 9.51
N LEU A 89 -9.43 14.72 8.93
CA LEU A 89 -8.52 14.98 7.81
C LEU A 89 -7.07 14.74 8.23
N GLU A 90 -6.63 15.32 9.35
CA GLU A 90 -5.28 15.18 9.88
C GLU A 90 -4.96 13.71 10.18
N GLN A 91 -5.88 12.99 10.84
CA GLN A 91 -5.71 11.57 11.15
C GLN A 91 -5.58 10.72 9.87
N LEU A 92 -6.38 11.01 8.85
CA LEU A 92 -6.29 10.29 7.58
C LEU A 92 -4.94 10.53 6.88
N PHE A 93 -4.47 11.77 6.87
CA PHE A 93 -3.14 12.11 6.35
C PHE A 93 -2.03 11.50 7.20
N ALA A 94 -2.18 11.43 8.52
CA ALA A 94 -1.22 10.77 9.40
C ALA A 94 -1.02 9.30 9.00
N VAL A 95 -2.12 8.57 8.72
CA VAL A 95 -2.06 7.17 8.29
C VAL A 95 -1.60 7.03 6.84
N ASN A 96 -2.26 7.72 5.89
CA ASN A 96 -2.09 7.44 4.46
C ASN A 96 -0.85 8.10 3.85
N PHE A 97 -0.27 9.11 4.49
CA PHE A 97 0.82 9.90 3.93
C PHE A 97 1.99 10.10 4.89
N PHE A 98 1.78 10.69 6.08
CA PHE A 98 2.89 11.01 6.95
C PHE A 98 3.60 9.77 7.51
N SER A 99 2.87 8.71 7.83
CA SER A 99 3.46 7.43 8.23
C SER A 99 4.39 6.88 7.14
N VAL A 100 3.94 6.93 5.88
CA VAL A 100 4.72 6.50 4.71
C VAL A 100 6.01 7.30 4.59
N THR A 101 5.95 8.63 4.67
CA THR A 101 7.14 9.49 4.53
C THR A 101 8.13 9.26 5.67
N ARG A 102 7.63 9.09 6.90
CA ARG A 102 8.46 8.85 8.10
C ARG A 102 9.14 7.49 8.06
N LEU A 103 8.41 6.45 7.69
CA LEU A 103 8.94 5.10 7.61
C LEU A 103 9.90 4.92 6.42
N THR A 104 9.65 5.59 5.29
CA THR A 104 10.51 5.52 4.10
C THR A 104 11.93 6.02 4.37
N ARG A 105 12.09 7.13 5.07
CA ARG A 105 13.37 7.86 5.14
C ARG A 105 14.55 7.03 5.60
N PRO A 106 14.52 6.30 6.74
CA PRO A 106 15.67 5.53 7.21
C PRO A 106 16.01 4.33 6.30
N TYR A 107 14.99 3.69 5.72
CA TYR A 107 15.23 2.57 4.80
C TYR A 107 15.77 3.04 3.46
N LEU A 108 15.25 4.15 2.94
CA LEU A 108 15.73 4.77 1.70
C LEU A 108 17.22 5.16 1.82
N GLU A 109 17.64 5.75 2.94
CA GLU A 109 19.04 6.08 3.20
C GLU A 109 19.95 4.84 3.06
N LYS A 110 19.55 3.72 3.66
CA LYS A 110 20.29 2.45 3.56
C LYS A 110 20.26 1.87 2.14
N MET A 111 19.11 1.96 1.44
CA MET A 111 18.98 1.51 0.06
C MET A 111 19.86 2.32 -0.90
N VAL A 112 19.93 3.63 -0.72
CA VAL A 112 20.80 4.54 -1.48
C VAL A 112 22.28 4.22 -1.25
N ALA A 113 22.68 4.04 0.02
CA ALA A 113 24.07 3.71 0.37
C ALA A 113 24.55 2.41 -0.27
N ARG A 114 23.70 1.36 -0.33
CA ARG A 114 24.06 0.07 -0.96
C ARG A 114 23.69 -0.02 -2.43
N LYS A 115 23.06 1.02 -3.02
CA LYS A 115 22.58 1.09 -4.41
C LYS A 115 21.68 -0.09 -4.79
N SER A 116 20.77 -0.45 -3.89
CA SER A 116 19.85 -1.57 -4.08
C SER A 116 18.66 -1.46 -3.14
N GLY A 117 17.46 -1.67 -3.63
CA GLY A 117 16.22 -1.73 -2.87
C GLY A 117 15.00 -1.44 -3.72
N THR A 118 13.84 -1.82 -3.22
CA THR A 118 12.56 -1.52 -3.87
C THR A 118 11.60 -0.93 -2.85
N ILE A 119 10.88 0.11 -3.22
CA ILE A 119 9.81 0.73 -2.44
C ILE A 119 8.54 0.71 -3.27
N ILE A 120 7.45 0.20 -2.69
CA ILE A 120 6.14 0.19 -3.35
C ILE A 120 5.12 0.84 -2.43
N THR A 121 4.40 1.81 -2.94
CA THR A 121 3.32 2.51 -2.22
C THR A 121 1.96 2.06 -2.71
N MET A 122 1.03 1.81 -1.79
CA MET A 122 -0.35 1.48 -2.13
C MET A 122 -1.13 2.78 -2.34
N CYS A 123 -1.12 3.24 -3.58
CA CYS A 123 -1.93 4.34 -4.07
C CYS A 123 -3.42 3.94 -4.15
N SER A 124 -4.16 4.45 -5.11
CA SER A 124 -5.56 4.12 -5.44
C SER A 124 -5.89 4.72 -6.80
N ILE A 125 -6.96 4.31 -7.46
CA ILE A 125 -7.55 5.10 -8.55
C ILE A 125 -7.87 6.52 -8.09
N ALA A 126 -8.19 6.70 -6.80
CA ALA A 126 -8.35 8.02 -6.16
C ALA A 126 -7.06 8.87 -6.13
N SER A 127 -5.94 8.36 -6.61
CA SER A 127 -4.70 9.15 -6.82
C SER A 127 -4.70 9.96 -8.11
N SER A 128 -5.67 9.75 -9.00
CA SER A 128 -5.80 10.43 -10.30
C SER A 128 -7.24 10.79 -10.67
N LEU A 129 -8.22 10.15 -10.01
CA LEU A 129 -9.65 10.33 -10.27
C LEU A 129 -10.36 10.78 -8.99
N ALA A 130 -11.52 11.41 -9.13
CA ALA A 130 -12.48 11.59 -8.05
C ALA A 130 -13.40 10.34 -7.96
N GLY A 131 -14.07 10.16 -6.81
CA GLY A 131 -15.09 9.12 -6.63
C GLY A 131 -14.58 7.79 -6.04
N GLY A 132 -13.26 7.59 -5.91
CA GLY A 132 -12.68 6.41 -5.23
C GLY A 132 -12.60 6.54 -3.70
N GLY A 133 -13.19 7.60 -3.13
CA GLY A 133 -13.22 7.93 -1.70
C GLY A 133 -13.80 9.33 -1.53
N GLY A 134 -13.89 9.82 -0.29
CA GLY A 134 -14.25 11.19 0.00
C GLY A 134 -13.08 12.17 -0.27
N SER A 135 -13.29 13.44 0.09
CA SER A 135 -12.32 14.50 -0.22
C SER A 135 -10.97 14.32 0.48
N ALA A 136 -10.98 13.87 1.73
CA ALA A 136 -9.76 13.65 2.51
C ALA A 136 -8.94 12.47 1.97
N TYR A 137 -9.61 11.35 1.69
CA TYR A 137 -8.97 10.16 1.11
C TYR A 137 -8.36 10.48 -0.26
N THR A 138 -9.15 11.07 -1.16
CA THR A 138 -8.70 11.46 -2.50
C THR A 138 -7.48 12.38 -2.43
N ALA A 139 -7.50 13.40 -1.58
CA ALA A 139 -6.35 14.29 -1.38
C ALA A 139 -5.11 13.54 -0.88
N SER A 140 -5.26 12.66 0.12
CA SER A 140 -4.14 11.88 0.68
C SER A 140 -3.51 10.95 -0.36
N LYS A 141 -4.31 10.32 -1.23
CA LYS A 141 -3.82 9.41 -2.28
C LYS A 141 -3.18 10.15 -3.44
N HIS A 142 -3.64 11.37 -3.79
CA HIS A 142 -2.93 12.25 -4.72
C HIS A 142 -1.57 12.68 -4.16
N ALA A 143 -1.50 13.05 -2.87
CA ALA A 143 -0.24 13.38 -2.21
C ALA A 143 0.74 12.20 -2.24
N LEU A 144 0.26 10.98 -1.95
CA LEU A 144 1.07 9.77 -1.99
C LEU A 144 1.61 9.46 -3.39
N ALA A 145 0.78 9.61 -4.43
CA ALA A 145 1.23 9.41 -5.81
C ALA A 145 2.28 10.43 -6.23
N GLY A 146 2.11 11.71 -5.86
CA GLY A 146 3.10 12.76 -6.08
C GLY A 146 4.43 12.46 -5.39
N PHE A 147 4.38 12.06 -4.13
CA PHE A 147 5.55 11.64 -3.35
C PHE A 147 6.29 10.45 -4.00
N THR A 148 5.54 9.42 -4.41
CA THR A 148 6.10 8.23 -5.07
C THR A 148 6.86 8.59 -6.34
N LYS A 149 6.28 9.44 -7.19
CA LYS A 149 6.91 9.91 -8.45
C LYS A 149 8.16 10.73 -8.17
N GLN A 150 8.12 11.62 -7.17
CA GLN A 150 9.26 12.45 -6.82
C GLN A 150 10.42 11.61 -6.27
N LEU A 151 10.16 10.68 -5.35
CA LEU A 151 11.19 9.75 -4.87
C LEU A 151 11.82 8.95 -6.01
N ALA A 152 11.01 8.46 -6.94
CA ALA A 152 11.49 7.71 -8.08
C ALA A 152 12.44 8.54 -8.96
N LEU A 153 12.14 9.83 -9.17
CA LEU A 153 12.99 10.76 -9.91
C LEU A 153 14.31 11.01 -9.18
N ASP A 154 14.23 11.26 -7.87
CA ASP A 154 15.39 11.65 -7.06
C ASP A 154 16.42 10.51 -6.92
N TYR A 155 15.96 9.27 -6.78
CA TYR A 155 16.80 8.11 -6.41
C TYR A 155 16.99 7.06 -7.52
N ALA A 156 16.53 7.32 -8.74
CA ALA A 156 16.71 6.39 -9.88
C ALA A 156 18.20 6.05 -10.13
N LYS A 157 19.08 7.06 -10.06
CA LYS A 157 20.53 6.89 -10.28
C LYS A 157 21.20 6.08 -9.17
N ASP A 158 20.58 5.99 -8.00
CA ASP A 158 21.04 5.18 -6.86
C ASP A 158 20.55 3.73 -6.94
N LYS A 159 19.89 3.35 -8.05
CA LYS A 159 19.36 2.00 -8.30
C LYS A 159 18.29 1.55 -7.28
N VAL A 160 17.62 2.50 -6.65
CA VAL A 160 16.43 2.23 -5.83
C VAL A 160 15.22 2.26 -6.75
N GLN A 161 14.50 1.14 -6.83
CA GLN A 161 13.29 1.03 -7.64
C GLN A 161 12.08 1.49 -6.82
N ILE A 162 11.29 2.39 -7.37
CA ILE A 162 10.13 2.96 -6.67
C ILE A 162 8.92 2.93 -7.58
N PHE A 163 7.82 2.34 -7.09
CA PHE A 163 6.57 2.16 -7.81
C PHE A 163 5.38 2.52 -6.94
N GLY A 164 4.26 2.84 -7.57
CA GLY A 164 2.96 2.85 -6.95
C GLY A 164 2.05 1.80 -7.57
N ILE A 165 1.15 1.23 -6.77
CA ILE A 165 0.04 0.43 -7.26
C ILE A 165 -1.23 1.21 -6.96
N ALA A 166 -2.11 1.35 -7.95
CA ALA A 166 -3.37 2.07 -7.85
C ALA A 166 -4.56 1.12 -8.05
N PRO A 167 -5.01 0.43 -6.99
CA PRO A 167 -6.17 -0.44 -7.08
C PRO A 167 -7.46 0.36 -7.31
N GLY A 168 -8.43 -0.29 -7.97
CA GLY A 168 -9.84 0.06 -7.95
C GLY A 168 -10.55 -0.52 -6.73
N ALA A 169 -11.76 -1.05 -6.94
CA ALA A 169 -12.52 -1.75 -5.91
C ALA A 169 -11.91 -3.13 -5.63
N VAL A 170 -11.40 -3.32 -4.42
CA VAL A 170 -10.81 -4.59 -3.94
C VAL A 170 -11.65 -5.15 -2.81
N GLN A 171 -11.97 -6.43 -2.86
CA GLN A 171 -12.73 -7.12 -1.83
C GLN A 171 -11.85 -7.37 -0.59
N THR A 172 -12.01 -6.54 0.43
CA THR A 172 -11.23 -6.60 1.68
C THR A 172 -12.10 -6.29 2.89
N GLY A 173 -11.55 -6.38 4.09
CA GLY A 173 -12.24 -5.92 5.30
C GLY A 173 -12.59 -4.41 5.26
N MET A 174 -11.82 -3.59 4.56
CA MET A 174 -12.09 -2.16 4.39
C MET A 174 -13.39 -1.89 3.61
N THR A 175 -13.74 -2.77 2.68
CA THR A 175 -14.93 -2.69 1.81
C THR A 175 -16.05 -3.64 2.26
N GLN A 176 -15.96 -4.22 3.46
CA GLN A 176 -16.93 -5.19 3.98
C GLN A 176 -18.37 -4.70 3.95
N LYS A 177 -18.58 -3.41 4.26
CA LYS A 177 -19.91 -2.77 4.26
C LYS A 177 -20.61 -2.82 2.90
N ASP A 178 -19.84 -2.83 1.80
CA ASP A 178 -20.41 -2.91 0.45
C ASP A 178 -21.06 -4.27 0.17
N PHE A 179 -20.66 -5.32 0.89
CA PHE A 179 -21.17 -6.68 0.77
C PHE A 179 -22.29 -7.01 1.77
N GLU A 180 -22.67 -6.07 2.62
CA GLU A 180 -23.81 -6.21 3.53
C GLU A 180 -25.13 -5.92 2.81
N PRO A 181 -26.29 -6.37 3.36
CA PRO A 181 -27.59 -6.06 2.77
C PRO A 181 -27.82 -4.56 2.55
N GLY A 182 -28.06 -4.16 1.30
CA GLY A 182 -28.19 -2.76 0.89
C GLY A 182 -26.87 -2.08 0.54
N GLY A 183 -25.76 -2.81 0.56
CA GLY A 183 -24.44 -2.32 0.09
C GLY A 183 -24.35 -2.20 -1.43
N LEU A 184 -23.20 -1.78 -1.92
CA LEU A 184 -22.98 -1.44 -3.32
C LEU A 184 -22.22 -2.52 -4.11
N ALA A 185 -22.03 -3.73 -3.55
CA ALA A 185 -21.16 -4.75 -4.15
C ALA A 185 -21.57 -5.11 -5.58
N ASP A 186 -22.86 -5.40 -5.81
CA ASP A 186 -23.37 -5.75 -7.14
C ASP A 186 -23.26 -4.58 -8.11
N TRP A 187 -23.62 -3.37 -7.65
CA TRP A 187 -23.51 -2.18 -8.50
C TRP A 187 -22.06 -1.89 -8.90
N VAL A 188 -21.11 -2.01 -7.97
CA VAL A 188 -19.69 -1.83 -8.28
C VAL A 188 -19.19 -2.90 -9.27
N ALA A 189 -19.61 -4.16 -9.09
CA ALA A 189 -19.29 -5.24 -10.02
C ALA A 189 -19.84 -4.94 -11.44
N ASP A 190 -21.10 -4.55 -11.55
CA ASP A 190 -21.75 -4.20 -12.82
C ASP A 190 -21.09 -2.98 -13.49
N GLN A 191 -20.62 -2.02 -12.71
CA GLN A 191 -19.91 -0.86 -13.23
C GLN A 191 -18.44 -1.16 -13.59
N THR A 192 -17.86 -2.24 -13.09
CA THR A 192 -16.48 -2.62 -13.41
C THR A 192 -16.45 -3.44 -14.70
N PRO A 193 -15.67 -3.08 -15.74
CA PRO A 193 -15.66 -3.79 -17.01
C PRO A 193 -15.40 -5.30 -16.93
N ILE A 194 -14.59 -5.76 -15.97
CA ILE A 194 -14.37 -7.20 -15.74
C ILE A 194 -15.54 -7.89 -15.00
N GLY A 195 -16.61 -7.17 -14.63
CA GLY A 195 -17.82 -7.70 -14.00
C GLY A 195 -17.65 -8.19 -12.56
N ARG A 196 -16.59 -7.80 -11.87
CA ARG A 196 -16.34 -8.21 -10.48
C ARG A 196 -15.39 -7.29 -9.75
N TRP A 197 -15.33 -7.46 -8.45
CA TRP A 197 -14.29 -6.86 -7.61
C TRP A 197 -12.93 -7.53 -7.84
N THR A 198 -11.87 -6.74 -7.74
CA THR A 198 -10.49 -7.25 -7.71
C THR A 198 -10.25 -8.01 -6.40
N GLN A 199 -9.48 -9.09 -6.45
CA GLN A 199 -9.11 -9.85 -5.26
C GLN A 199 -7.75 -9.35 -4.72
N PRO A 200 -7.51 -9.39 -3.39
CA PRO A 200 -6.24 -9.00 -2.78
C PRO A 200 -5.03 -9.74 -3.38
N GLU A 201 -5.21 -11.00 -3.77
CA GLU A 201 -4.19 -11.85 -4.36
C GLU A 201 -3.71 -11.31 -5.71
N GLU A 202 -4.59 -10.69 -6.52
CA GLU A 202 -4.21 -10.07 -7.79
C GLU A 202 -3.26 -8.87 -7.57
N ILE A 203 -3.49 -8.11 -6.49
CA ILE A 203 -2.60 -7.03 -6.09
C ILE A 203 -1.27 -7.57 -5.57
N ALA A 204 -1.30 -8.67 -4.82
CA ALA A 204 -0.11 -9.33 -4.30
C ALA A 204 0.78 -9.87 -5.42
N GLU A 205 0.21 -10.50 -6.44
CA GLU A 205 0.93 -10.97 -7.63
C GLU A 205 1.62 -9.81 -8.36
N LEU A 206 0.92 -8.70 -8.62
CA LEU A 206 1.52 -7.51 -9.23
C LEU A 206 2.67 -6.99 -8.37
N THR A 207 2.47 -6.93 -7.05
CA THR A 207 3.50 -6.49 -6.10
C THR A 207 4.75 -7.37 -6.20
N PHE A 208 4.57 -8.68 -6.26
CA PHE A 208 5.67 -9.65 -6.35
C PHE A 208 6.45 -9.51 -7.68
N MET A 209 5.73 -9.28 -8.78
CA MET A 209 6.36 -8.98 -10.08
C MET A 209 7.21 -7.71 -10.02
N LEU A 210 6.71 -6.62 -9.43
CA LEU A 210 7.44 -5.37 -9.28
C LEU A 210 8.67 -5.52 -8.38
N ALA A 211 8.60 -6.36 -7.34
CA ALA A 211 9.71 -6.64 -6.43
C ALA A 211 10.80 -7.55 -7.03
N SER A 212 10.60 -8.05 -8.25
CA SER A 212 11.56 -8.96 -8.91
C SER A 212 12.94 -8.33 -9.22
N GLY A 213 13.01 -7.00 -9.26
CA GLY A 213 14.19 -6.25 -9.69
C GLY A 213 14.38 -6.17 -11.22
N LYS A 214 13.48 -6.76 -12.01
CA LYS A 214 13.59 -6.86 -13.47
C LYS A 214 12.91 -5.70 -14.23
N LEU A 215 12.17 -4.84 -13.52
CA LEU A 215 11.28 -3.84 -14.11
C LEU A 215 11.80 -2.40 -13.91
N ALA A 216 13.13 -2.20 -13.89
CA ALA A 216 13.74 -0.91 -13.60
C ALA A 216 13.29 0.23 -14.53
N SER A 217 12.96 -0.07 -15.80
CA SER A 217 12.44 0.93 -16.74
C SER A 217 11.02 1.42 -16.43
N MET A 218 10.32 0.79 -15.50
CA MET A 218 9.01 1.23 -14.99
C MET A 218 9.13 2.19 -13.80
N GLN A 219 10.32 2.72 -13.53
CA GLN A 219 10.60 3.63 -12.43
C GLN A 219 9.57 4.75 -12.33
N GLY A 220 8.98 4.96 -11.16
CA GLY A 220 8.02 6.02 -10.88
C GLY A 220 6.60 5.78 -11.43
N GLN A 221 6.35 4.64 -12.08
CA GLN A 221 5.01 4.35 -12.56
C GLN A 221 4.04 4.08 -11.41
N ILE A 222 2.84 4.64 -11.55
CA ILE A 222 1.68 4.29 -10.72
C ILE A 222 0.81 3.34 -11.57
N ILE A 223 0.88 2.04 -11.25
CA ILE A 223 0.25 1.01 -12.05
C ILE A 223 -1.20 0.81 -11.58
N THR A 224 -2.14 1.12 -12.45
CA THR A 224 -3.57 0.91 -12.18
C THR A 224 -3.94 -0.55 -12.31
N ILE A 225 -4.69 -1.08 -11.35
CA ILE A 225 -5.27 -2.41 -11.34
C ILE A 225 -6.69 -2.32 -10.78
N ASP A 226 -7.64 -2.03 -11.68
CA ASP A 226 -9.00 -1.60 -11.35
C ASP A 226 -10.09 -2.31 -12.15
N GLY A 227 -9.75 -3.38 -12.84
CA GLY A 227 -10.69 -4.10 -13.69
C GLY A 227 -11.24 -3.29 -14.87
N GLY A 228 -10.57 -2.20 -15.24
CA GLY A 228 -10.98 -1.30 -16.32
C GLY A 228 -11.91 -0.16 -15.87
N TRP A 229 -12.12 0.01 -14.57
CA TRP A 229 -12.97 1.08 -14.03
C TRP A 229 -12.64 2.46 -14.58
N SER A 230 -11.36 2.80 -14.67
CA SER A 230 -10.88 4.12 -15.12
C SER A 230 -10.82 4.29 -16.65
N LEU A 231 -11.29 3.33 -17.43
CA LEU A 231 -11.33 3.42 -18.90
C LEU A 231 -12.59 4.13 -19.47
N LYS A 232 -13.51 4.53 -18.62
CA LYS A 232 -14.78 5.14 -18.99
C LYS A 232 -15.02 6.49 -18.31
#